data_1e11b177915c2a2782286523017a455b
#
_entry.id   1e11b177915c2a2782286523017a455b
#
_cell.length_a   1.000
_cell.length_b   1.000
_cell.length_c   1.000
_cell.angle_alpha   90.00
_cell.angle_beta   90.00
_cell.angle_gamma   90.00
#
_symmetry.space_group_name_H-M   'P 1'
#
loop_
_entity.id
_entity.type
_entity.pdbx_description
1 polymer ?
#
loop_
_entity_poly.entity_id
_entity_poly.type
_entity_poly.pdbx_seq_one_letter_code
_entity_poly.pdbx_strand_id
1 'polypeptide(L)'
;EVISYKIYSPFHDKEYFVVEYYQKQDATHNTGRDNGLIVYRVNSTLYTNMGGTTDGLGDFLYVFRPEETSLGAAAGNLKDAVILPTVGNTYGKTIDETGDTWDKDTLYYSNGKNSGIKLEVTASDADSITLNVTVPQVQGSGTKDDPFLVSSVDDWNLLVRDNKYIKIMKDIDFNHTAITPIDNFSGHIDGNGKTLSNMTVNGSGIFESISGGSVKNMTLANVNVTGSERGHAGGFAGVISGGNIENVVLTS
;
A
#
# COMPACT_ATOMS: atom_id res chain seq x y z
N GLU A 1 -10.20 -30.86 -1.46
CA GLU A 1 -8.92 -30.30 -0.95
C GLU A 1 -9.02 -28.78 -1.07
N VAL A 2 -8.97 -28.05 0.04
CA VAL A 2 -8.94 -26.58 0.00
C VAL A 2 -7.52 -26.17 -0.37
N ILE A 3 -7.36 -25.55 -1.53
CA ILE A 3 -6.07 -24.99 -1.95
C ILE A 3 -6.12 -23.49 -1.70
N SER A 4 -5.27 -23.01 -0.80
CA SER A 4 -5.07 -21.60 -0.56
C SER A 4 -3.66 -21.18 -1.00
N TYR A 5 -3.56 -20.01 -1.61
CA TYR A 5 -2.29 -19.42 -2.03
C TYR A 5 -2.00 -18.17 -1.22
N LYS A 6 -0.75 -18.09 -0.76
CA LYS A 6 -0.24 -16.93 -0.03
C LYS A 6 0.48 -16.01 -1.00
N ILE A 7 0.07 -14.74 -1.03
CA ILE A 7 0.65 -13.70 -1.87
C ILE A 7 1.37 -12.71 -0.95
N TYR A 8 2.67 -12.58 -1.13
CA TYR A 8 3.48 -11.63 -0.40
C TYR A 8 3.56 -10.31 -1.17
N SER A 9 3.46 -9.21 -0.42
CA SER A 9 3.74 -7.90 -0.96
C SER A 9 5.21 -7.53 -0.74
N PRO A 10 5.85 -6.86 -1.70
CA PRO A 10 7.21 -6.37 -1.52
C PRO A 10 7.34 -5.25 -0.47
N PHE A 11 6.21 -4.62 -0.05
CA PHE A 11 6.22 -3.44 0.80
C PHE A 11 6.07 -3.74 2.29
N HIS A 12 5.48 -4.89 2.63
CA HIS A 12 5.22 -5.28 4.00
C HIS A 12 5.66 -6.73 4.24
N ASP A 13 6.68 -6.92 5.05
CA ASP A 13 7.17 -8.23 5.46
C ASP A 13 6.26 -8.93 6.49
N LYS A 14 5.36 -8.18 7.12
CA LYS A 14 4.43 -8.66 8.15
C LYS A 14 2.99 -8.78 7.70
N GLU A 15 2.65 -8.21 6.55
CA GLU A 15 1.32 -8.36 5.96
C GLU A 15 1.41 -9.14 4.65
N TYR A 16 0.43 -10.02 4.45
CA TYR A 16 0.30 -10.82 3.24
C TYR A 16 -1.17 -11.11 2.96
N PHE A 17 -1.43 -11.51 1.74
CA PHE A 17 -2.77 -11.88 1.30
C PHE A 17 -2.86 -13.38 1.11
N VAL A 18 -4.04 -13.95 1.35
CA VAL A 18 -4.35 -15.34 1.08
C VAL A 18 -5.55 -15.38 0.17
N VAL A 19 -5.47 -16.15 -0.88
CA VAL A 19 -6.57 -16.40 -1.81
C VAL A 19 -6.96 -17.85 -1.70
N GLU A 20 -8.25 -18.10 -1.50
CA GLU A 20 -8.84 -19.41 -1.33
C GLU A 20 -9.96 -19.62 -2.35
N TYR A 21 -10.03 -20.79 -2.98
CA TYR A 21 -11.22 -21.19 -3.72
C TYR A 21 -12.18 -21.91 -2.78
N TYR A 22 -13.26 -21.22 -2.44
CA TYR A 22 -14.32 -21.78 -1.63
C TYR A 22 -15.29 -22.57 -2.51
N GLN A 23 -15.49 -23.84 -2.17
CA GLN A 23 -16.49 -24.72 -2.78
C GLN A 23 -17.57 -25.07 -1.78
N LYS A 24 -18.81 -24.89 -2.17
CA LYS A 24 -19.98 -25.27 -1.38
C LYS A 24 -20.09 -26.78 -1.31
N GLN A 25 -19.90 -27.36 -0.14
CA GLN A 25 -19.78 -28.82 0.02
C GLN A 25 -21.08 -29.57 -0.11
N ASP A 26 -22.24 -29.01 0.28
CA ASP A 26 -23.55 -29.61 0.08
C ASP A 26 -24.71 -28.65 0.39
N ALA A 27 -25.97 -29.10 0.07
CA ALA A 27 -27.16 -28.32 0.33
C ALA A 27 -27.58 -28.26 1.83
N THR A 28 -26.97 -29.09 2.69
CA THR A 28 -27.32 -29.16 4.13
C THR A 28 -26.47 -28.18 4.92
N HIS A 29 -25.27 -27.80 4.43
CA HIS A 29 -24.43 -26.72 4.94
C HIS A 29 -24.74 -25.42 4.18
N ASN A 30 -26.00 -25.00 4.17
CA ASN A 30 -26.40 -23.78 3.49
C ASN A 30 -25.89 -22.53 4.22
N THR A 31 -24.64 -22.19 4.01
CA THR A 31 -24.02 -20.96 4.50
C THR A 31 -24.48 -19.73 3.71
N GLY A 32 -25.31 -19.91 2.68
CA GLY A 32 -25.74 -18.84 1.77
C GLY A 32 -24.65 -18.35 0.82
N ARG A 33 -23.51 -19.07 0.76
CA ARG A 33 -22.40 -18.74 -0.15
C ARG A 33 -22.45 -19.58 -1.40
N ASP A 34 -22.13 -18.98 -2.52
CA ASP A 34 -21.84 -19.67 -3.78
C ASP A 34 -20.37 -20.10 -3.84
N ASN A 35 -20.00 -20.91 -4.84
CA ASN A 35 -18.61 -21.20 -5.11
C ASN A 35 -17.89 -19.94 -5.59
N GLY A 36 -16.66 -19.71 -5.15
CA GLY A 36 -15.93 -18.54 -5.57
C GLY A 36 -14.63 -18.32 -4.80
N LEU A 37 -13.99 -17.18 -5.05
CA LEU A 37 -12.78 -16.77 -4.38
C LEU A 37 -13.11 -16.08 -3.07
N ILE A 38 -12.32 -16.35 -2.04
CA ILE A 38 -12.27 -15.55 -0.82
C ILE A 38 -10.85 -15.01 -0.70
N VAL A 39 -10.74 -13.72 -0.40
CA VAL A 39 -9.45 -13.05 -0.22
C VAL A 39 -9.34 -12.56 1.22
N TYR A 40 -8.23 -12.87 1.85
CA TYR A 40 -7.90 -12.45 3.21
C TYR A 40 -6.65 -11.59 3.20
N ARG A 41 -6.60 -10.59 4.07
CA ARG A 41 -5.35 -9.95 4.51
C ARG A 41 -5.01 -10.47 5.89
N VAL A 42 -3.77 -10.84 6.09
CA VAL A 42 -3.22 -11.24 7.39
C VAL A 42 -2.13 -10.26 7.78
N ASN A 43 -2.27 -9.63 8.95
CA ASN A 43 -1.24 -8.78 9.53
C ASN A 43 -0.62 -9.50 10.74
N SER A 44 0.58 -10.06 10.55
CA SER A 44 1.26 -10.86 11.58
C SER A 44 1.87 -10.04 12.73
N THR A 45 1.77 -8.72 12.70
CA THR A 45 2.16 -7.87 13.85
C THR A 45 1.07 -7.77 14.91
N LEU A 46 -0.16 -8.12 14.54
CA LEU A 46 -1.30 -8.08 15.44
C LEU A 46 -1.55 -9.48 16.02
N TYR A 47 -1.97 -9.55 17.26
CA TYR A 47 -2.21 -10.83 17.95
C TYR A 47 -3.68 -11.23 17.97
N THR A 48 -4.58 -10.26 17.84
CA THR A 48 -6.03 -10.47 17.91
C THR A 48 -6.74 -9.49 17.00
N ASN A 49 -7.95 -9.86 16.56
CA ASN A 49 -8.84 -8.92 15.93
C ASN A 49 -9.41 -7.96 16.98
N MET A 50 -9.39 -6.67 16.70
CA MET A 50 -9.99 -5.65 17.55
C MET A 50 -11.51 -5.86 17.60
N GLY A 51 -12.04 -6.08 18.81
CA GLY A 51 -13.47 -6.31 18.99
C GLY A 51 -14.00 -7.70 18.60
N GLY A 52 -13.11 -8.64 18.24
CA GLY A 52 -13.50 -10.01 17.89
C GLY A 52 -14.17 -10.16 16.52
N THR A 53 -14.03 -9.15 15.66
CA THR A 53 -14.55 -9.17 14.28
C THR A 53 -13.41 -9.36 13.27
N THR A 54 -13.75 -9.65 12.02
CA THR A 54 -12.82 -9.69 10.89
C THR A 54 -12.98 -8.47 9.99
N ASP A 55 -13.47 -7.38 10.54
CA ASP A 55 -14.08 -6.26 9.83
C ASP A 55 -13.29 -4.96 9.96
N GLY A 56 -12.32 -4.92 10.88
CA GLY A 56 -11.56 -3.70 11.16
C GLY A 56 -10.32 -3.56 10.27
N LEU A 57 -10.04 -2.34 9.85
CA LEU A 57 -8.84 -2.02 9.09
C LEU A 57 -7.57 -2.49 9.78
N GLY A 58 -7.50 -2.38 11.12
CA GLY A 58 -6.39 -2.82 11.96
C GLY A 58 -6.46 -4.27 12.47
N ASP A 59 -7.35 -5.10 11.94
CA ASP A 59 -7.50 -6.48 12.41
C ASP A 59 -6.35 -7.40 11.93
N PHE A 60 -6.02 -8.38 12.76
CA PHE A 60 -5.07 -9.45 12.41
C PHE A 60 -5.47 -10.17 11.14
N LEU A 61 -6.75 -10.53 11.03
CA LEU A 61 -7.34 -11.16 9.85
C LEU A 61 -8.46 -10.28 9.33
N TYR A 62 -8.37 -9.86 8.08
CA TYR A 62 -9.40 -9.11 7.39
C TYR A 62 -9.89 -9.89 6.17
N VAL A 63 -11.21 -10.01 6.01
CA VAL A 63 -11.83 -10.69 4.86
C VAL A 63 -12.41 -9.64 3.93
N PHE A 64 -11.87 -9.55 2.72
CA PHE A 64 -12.36 -8.62 1.70
C PHE A 64 -13.76 -9.00 1.20
N ARG A 65 -14.56 -7.98 0.88
CA ARG A 65 -15.93 -8.14 0.35
C ARG A 65 -16.09 -7.32 -0.92
N PRO A 66 -16.67 -7.89 -2.00
CA PRO A 66 -16.82 -7.18 -3.28
C PRO A 66 -17.71 -5.92 -3.19
N GLU A 67 -18.57 -5.84 -2.19
CA GLU A 67 -19.51 -4.72 -1.98
C GLU A 67 -19.00 -3.66 -1.00
N GLU A 68 -17.71 -3.66 -0.69
CA GLU A 68 -17.12 -2.61 0.14
C GLU A 68 -17.33 -1.22 -0.47
N THR A 69 -17.88 -0.31 0.32
CA THR A 69 -18.18 1.06 -0.11
C THR A 69 -17.27 2.11 0.50
N SER A 70 -16.50 1.72 1.51
CA SER A 70 -15.51 2.58 2.16
C SER A 70 -14.43 1.76 2.82
N LEU A 71 -13.25 2.35 2.99
CA LEU A 71 -12.08 1.73 3.58
C LEU A 71 -12.38 1.20 5.01
N GLY A 72 -12.14 -0.08 5.22
CA GLY A 72 -12.32 -0.72 6.53
C GLY A 72 -13.77 -0.83 6.99
N ALA A 73 -14.72 -0.46 6.17
CA ALA A 73 -16.11 -0.71 6.43
C ALA A 73 -16.52 -2.04 5.80
N ALA A 74 -16.34 -3.11 6.53
CA ALA A 74 -16.90 -4.40 6.16
C ALA A 74 -18.41 -4.29 6.18
N ALA A 75 -18.98 -3.90 5.06
CA ALA A 75 -20.42 -3.92 4.86
C ALA A 75 -20.84 -5.37 4.56
N GLY A 76 -21.71 -5.92 5.37
CA GLY A 76 -22.33 -7.21 5.11
C GLY A 76 -21.74 -8.38 5.90
N ASN A 77 -22.34 -9.54 5.67
CA ASN A 77 -21.95 -10.79 6.33
C ASN A 77 -20.75 -11.42 5.60
N LEU A 78 -20.02 -12.29 6.28
CA LEU A 78 -18.96 -13.11 5.66
C LEU A 78 -19.46 -13.92 4.44
N LYS A 79 -20.74 -14.21 4.33
CA LYS A 79 -21.33 -14.81 3.13
C LYS A 79 -21.14 -13.95 1.88
N ASP A 80 -21.06 -12.64 2.05
CA ASP A 80 -20.90 -11.67 0.96
C ASP A 80 -19.42 -11.50 0.54
N ALA A 81 -18.51 -12.21 1.22
CA ALA A 81 -17.07 -12.19 0.91
C ALA A 81 -16.69 -13.04 -0.31
N VAL A 82 -17.60 -13.84 -0.84
CA VAL A 82 -17.33 -14.67 -2.01
C VAL A 82 -17.34 -13.82 -3.28
N ILE A 83 -16.21 -13.79 -3.96
CA ILE A 83 -16.04 -13.15 -5.25
C ILE A 83 -16.40 -14.17 -6.33
N LEU A 84 -17.42 -13.86 -7.14
CA LEU A 84 -17.84 -14.75 -8.21
C LEU A 84 -16.76 -14.90 -9.28
N PRO A 85 -16.37 -16.13 -9.65
CA PRO A 85 -15.24 -16.39 -10.52
C PRO A 85 -15.61 -16.29 -12.01
N THR A 86 -16.11 -15.14 -12.44
CA THR A 86 -16.41 -14.90 -13.85
C THR A 86 -15.12 -14.61 -14.61
N VAL A 87 -14.86 -15.37 -15.67
CA VAL A 87 -13.69 -15.19 -16.53
C VAL A 87 -13.65 -13.75 -17.09
N GLY A 88 -12.49 -13.12 -16.97
CA GLY A 88 -12.26 -11.72 -17.34
C GLY A 88 -12.52 -10.72 -16.22
N ASN A 89 -13.15 -11.13 -15.11
CA ASN A 89 -13.29 -10.25 -13.95
C ASN A 89 -11.95 -10.10 -13.22
N THR A 90 -11.74 -8.89 -12.70
CA THR A 90 -10.58 -8.54 -11.88
C THR A 90 -11.01 -8.14 -10.48
N TYR A 91 -10.14 -8.41 -9.50
CA TYR A 91 -10.27 -7.94 -8.13
C TYR A 91 -8.90 -7.48 -7.62
N GLY A 92 -8.89 -6.38 -6.89
CA GLY A 92 -7.65 -5.66 -6.61
C GLY A 92 -7.28 -4.73 -7.76
N LYS A 93 -6.43 -3.75 -7.47
CA LYS A 93 -5.97 -2.74 -8.42
C LYS A 93 -4.48 -2.55 -8.30
N THR A 94 -3.82 -2.39 -9.44
CA THR A 94 -2.40 -2.05 -9.46
C THR A 94 -2.18 -0.61 -8.99
N ILE A 95 -0.94 -0.27 -8.66
CA ILE A 95 -0.59 1.10 -8.28
C ILE A 95 -0.80 2.08 -9.44
N ASP A 96 -0.58 1.64 -10.67
CA ASP A 96 -0.80 2.46 -11.87
C ASP A 96 -2.28 2.81 -12.10
N GLU A 97 -3.20 2.00 -11.56
CA GLU A 97 -4.65 2.23 -11.71
C GLU A 97 -5.21 3.24 -10.69
N THR A 98 -4.69 3.27 -9.45
CA THR A 98 -5.27 4.09 -8.37
C THR A 98 -4.25 4.82 -7.50
N GLY A 99 -2.95 4.69 -7.79
CA GLY A 99 -1.92 5.11 -6.85
C GLY A 99 -1.88 4.24 -5.60
N ASP A 100 -1.36 4.77 -4.51
CA ASP A 100 -1.27 4.06 -3.22
C ASP A 100 -2.50 4.27 -2.31
N THR A 101 -3.58 4.84 -2.86
CA THR A 101 -4.81 5.12 -2.13
C THR A 101 -5.85 4.02 -2.31
N TRP A 102 -6.81 3.96 -1.38
CA TRP A 102 -7.94 3.06 -1.50
C TRP A 102 -8.91 3.53 -2.58
N ASP A 103 -9.43 2.59 -3.34
CA ASP A 103 -10.60 2.73 -4.22
C ASP A 103 -11.41 1.43 -4.13
N LYS A 104 -12.64 1.43 -4.63
CA LYS A 104 -13.48 0.24 -4.66
C LYS A 104 -12.72 -0.94 -5.29
N ASP A 105 -12.87 -2.11 -4.71
CA ASP A 105 -12.22 -3.38 -5.09
C ASP A 105 -10.69 -3.40 -4.89
N THR A 106 -10.11 -2.42 -4.23
CA THR A 106 -8.68 -2.41 -3.91
C THR A 106 -8.36 -3.42 -2.81
N LEU A 107 -7.33 -4.23 -3.02
CA LEU A 107 -6.70 -5.00 -1.95
C LEU A 107 -5.73 -4.10 -1.19
N TYR A 108 -6.05 -3.75 0.04
CA TYR A 108 -5.30 -2.77 0.83
C TYR A 108 -4.67 -3.37 2.09
N TYR A 109 -3.60 -2.74 2.56
CA TYR A 109 -2.96 -3.04 3.83
C TYR A 109 -3.77 -2.53 5.03
N SER A 110 -3.38 -2.93 6.23
CA SER A 110 -4.00 -2.46 7.48
C SER A 110 -3.85 -0.95 7.72
N ASN A 111 -2.93 -0.30 7.03
CA ASN A 111 -2.78 1.17 7.04
C ASN A 111 -3.64 1.88 5.99
N GLY A 112 -4.48 1.16 5.26
CA GLY A 112 -5.38 1.70 4.25
C GLY A 112 -4.78 1.94 2.87
N LYS A 113 -3.49 1.67 2.67
CA LYS A 113 -2.83 1.87 1.38
C LYS A 113 -3.05 0.70 0.44
N ASN A 114 -3.17 1.01 -0.86
CA ASN A 114 -3.26 -0.01 -1.91
C ASN A 114 -2.03 -0.93 -1.90
N SER A 115 -2.25 -2.24 -1.95
CA SER A 115 -1.17 -3.22 -2.03
C SER A 115 -0.57 -3.34 -3.44
N GLY A 116 -1.26 -2.84 -4.45
CA GLY A 116 -0.92 -3.03 -5.86
C GLY A 116 -1.14 -4.46 -6.38
N ILE A 117 -1.74 -5.32 -5.57
CA ILE A 117 -2.05 -6.70 -5.97
C ILE A 117 -3.35 -6.71 -6.74
N LYS A 118 -3.34 -7.36 -7.90
CA LYS A 118 -4.51 -7.55 -8.76
C LYS A 118 -4.66 -9.03 -9.10
N LEU A 119 -5.86 -9.52 -8.99
CA LEU A 119 -6.27 -10.86 -9.33
C LEU A 119 -7.18 -10.81 -10.57
N GLU A 120 -6.88 -11.59 -11.59
CA GLU A 120 -7.70 -11.72 -12.80
C GLU A 120 -8.10 -13.19 -12.98
N VAL A 121 -9.38 -13.45 -13.14
CA VAL A 121 -9.89 -14.79 -13.43
C VAL A 121 -9.68 -15.10 -14.90
N THR A 122 -8.79 -16.02 -15.22
CA THR A 122 -8.48 -16.39 -16.62
C THR A 122 -9.18 -17.67 -17.06
N ALA A 123 -9.54 -18.54 -16.13
CA ALA A 123 -10.40 -19.69 -16.38
C ALA A 123 -11.17 -20.08 -15.11
N SER A 124 -12.34 -20.68 -15.28
CA SER A 124 -13.17 -21.19 -14.19
C SER A 124 -14.00 -22.36 -14.66
N ASP A 125 -14.01 -23.42 -13.86
CA ASP A 125 -14.90 -24.59 -14.03
C ASP A 125 -15.51 -24.98 -12.66
N ALA A 126 -16.18 -26.13 -12.59
CA ALA A 126 -16.85 -26.57 -11.37
C ALA A 126 -15.86 -26.88 -10.23
N ASP A 127 -14.64 -27.25 -10.54
CA ASP A 127 -13.67 -27.78 -9.59
C ASP A 127 -12.47 -26.86 -9.38
N SER A 128 -12.24 -25.90 -10.29
CA SER A 128 -11.06 -25.04 -10.27
C SER A 128 -11.28 -23.61 -10.76
N ILE A 129 -10.43 -22.72 -10.30
CA ILE A 129 -10.28 -21.35 -10.82
C ILE A 129 -8.81 -21.13 -11.14
N THR A 130 -8.56 -20.58 -12.32
CA THR A 130 -7.22 -20.11 -12.70
C THR A 130 -7.14 -18.60 -12.58
N LEU A 131 -6.13 -18.12 -11.88
CA LEU A 131 -5.88 -16.70 -11.66
C LEU A 131 -4.56 -16.27 -12.30
N ASN A 132 -4.59 -15.12 -12.95
CA ASN A 132 -3.40 -14.32 -13.17
C ASN A 132 -3.24 -13.37 -11.97
N VAL A 133 -2.09 -13.42 -11.30
CA VAL A 133 -1.80 -12.60 -10.12
C VAL A 133 -0.72 -11.60 -10.48
N THR A 134 -1.08 -10.33 -10.47
CA THR A 134 -0.14 -9.22 -10.63
C THR A 134 0.27 -8.74 -9.24
N VAL A 135 1.59 -8.66 -9.00
CA VAL A 135 2.19 -8.04 -7.80
C VAL A 135 3.10 -6.91 -8.24
N PRO A 136 3.18 -5.81 -7.49
CA PRO A 136 4.09 -4.72 -7.81
C PRO A 136 5.53 -5.20 -7.95
N GLN A 137 6.19 -4.73 -8.99
CA GLN A 137 7.60 -5.01 -9.21
C GLN A 137 8.43 -3.85 -8.65
N VAL A 138 9.32 -4.16 -7.73
CA VAL A 138 10.22 -3.17 -7.12
C VAL A 138 11.66 -3.62 -7.27
N GLN A 139 12.57 -2.67 -7.34
CA GLN A 139 14.00 -2.93 -7.34
C GLN A 139 14.56 -2.72 -5.94
N GLY A 140 15.30 -3.70 -5.43
CA GLY A 140 15.81 -3.74 -4.07
C GLY A 140 14.82 -4.33 -3.07
N SER A 141 15.28 -4.56 -1.85
CA SER A 141 14.52 -5.12 -0.73
C SER A 141 14.26 -4.11 0.41
N GLY A 142 14.75 -2.87 0.26
CA GLY A 142 14.61 -1.82 1.25
C GLY A 142 15.49 -2.03 2.48
N THR A 143 16.52 -2.88 2.38
CA THR A 143 17.55 -3.05 3.40
C THR A 143 18.73 -2.12 3.18
N LYS A 144 19.64 -2.00 4.15
CA LYS A 144 20.84 -1.16 4.02
C LYS A 144 21.75 -1.59 2.87
N ASP A 145 21.87 -2.89 2.66
CA ASP A 145 22.75 -3.49 1.65
C ASP A 145 22.08 -3.60 0.28
N ASP A 146 20.76 -3.57 0.25
CA ASP A 146 19.93 -3.65 -0.96
C ASP A 146 18.74 -2.66 -0.84
N PRO A 147 18.98 -1.34 -0.95
CA PRO A 147 17.95 -0.33 -0.79
C PRO A 147 16.92 -0.38 -1.92
N PHE A 148 15.71 0.05 -1.66
CA PHE A 148 14.74 0.30 -2.71
C PHE A 148 15.26 1.38 -3.67
N LEU A 149 15.14 1.13 -4.97
CA LEU A 149 15.56 2.05 -6.01
C LEU A 149 14.37 2.85 -6.53
N VAL A 150 14.40 4.16 -6.35
CA VAL A 150 13.32 5.08 -6.72
C VAL A 150 13.73 5.87 -7.97
N SER A 151 12.95 5.76 -9.03
CA SER A 151 13.22 6.36 -10.35
C SER A 151 12.03 7.14 -10.94
N SER A 152 10.88 7.11 -10.27
CA SER A 152 9.63 7.73 -10.73
C SER A 152 8.83 8.27 -9.54
N VAL A 153 7.78 9.04 -9.85
CA VAL A 153 6.79 9.49 -8.85
C VAL A 153 6.07 8.31 -8.22
N ASP A 154 5.76 7.28 -9.02
CA ASP A 154 5.09 6.08 -8.53
C ASP A 154 5.98 5.30 -7.57
N ASP A 155 7.27 5.14 -7.91
CA ASP A 155 8.23 4.54 -6.98
C ASP A 155 8.33 5.35 -5.68
N TRP A 156 8.33 6.68 -5.76
CA TRP A 156 8.35 7.54 -4.56
C TRP A 156 7.15 7.26 -3.67
N ASN A 157 5.94 7.34 -4.23
CA ASN A 157 4.70 7.13 -3.49
C ASN A 157 4.63 5.74 -2.87
N LEU A 158 5.23 4.77 -3.53
CA LEU A 158 5.16 3.37 -3.18
C LEU A 158 6.22 2.94 -2.18
N LEU A 159 7.47 3.40 -2.36
CA LEU A 159 8.64 2.85 -1.69
C LEU A 159 9.17 3.73 -0.55
N VAL A 160 8.86 5.03 -0.56
CA VAL A 160 9.34 5.94 0.50
C VAL A 160 8.49 5.76 1.75
N ARG A 161 8.95 4.86 2.62
CA ARG A 161 8.24 4.38 3.81
C ARG A 161 9.17 4.30 5.01
N ASP A 162 8.57 4.18 6.19
CA ASP A 162 9.29 4.03 7.45
C ASP A 162 10.17 2.78 7.49
N ASN A 163 11.27 2.90 8.21
CA ASN A 163 12.23 1.82 8.47
C ASN A 163 12.81 1.15 7.22
N LYS A 164 12.75 1.82 6.05
CA LYS A 164 13.32 1.31 4.79
C LYS A 164 14.51 2.14 4.36
N TYR A 165 15.42 1.50 3.63
CA TYR A 165 16.52 2.16 2.95
C TYR A 165 16.14 2.41 1.49
N ILE A 166 16.33 3.65 1.06
CA ILE A 166 15.85 4.15 -0.23
C ILE A 166 17.00 4.87 -0.92
N LYS A 167 17.18 4.64 -2.21
CA LYS A 167 18.13 5.35 -3.04
C LYS A 167 17.45 5.93 -4.26
N ILE A 168 17.58 7.23 -4.46
CA ILE A 168 17.03 7.90 -5.63
C ILE A 168 17.99 7.70 -6.82
N MET A 169 17.45 7.22 -7.94
CA MET A 169 18.26 6.82 -9.09
C MET A 169 18.26 7.83 -10.23
N LYS A 170 17.23 8.68 -10.31
CA LYS A 170 17.05 9.70 -11.35
C LYS A 170 16.54 11.00 -10.73
N ASP A 171 16.71 12.10 -11.44
CA ASP A 171 15.93 13.30 -11.18
C ASP A 171 14.45 13.00 -11.46
N ILE A 172 13.57 13.46 -10.57
CA ILE A 172 12.13 13.15 -10.64
C ILE A 172 11.37 14.48 -10.66
N ASP A 173 10.62 14.69 -11.74
CA ASP A 173 9.69 15.80 -11.85
C ASP A 173 8.28 15.31 -11.47
N PHE A 174 7.72 15.89 -10.41
CA PHE A 174 6.38 15.56 -9.92
C PHE A 174 5.27 16.26 -10.73
N ASN A 175 5.64 17.12 -11.68
CA ASN A 175 4.68 17.80 -12.55
C ASN A 175 3.48 18.41 -11.78
N HIS A 176 3.75 19.01 -10.64
CA HIS A 176 2.76 19.56 -9.70
C HIS A 176 1.74 18.55 -9.14
N THR A 177 2.04 17.26 -9.27
CA THR A 177 1.22 16.21 -8.63
C THR A 177 1.24 16.40 -7.11
N ALA A 178 0.06 16.32 -6.52
CA ALA A 178 -0.07 16.35 -5.07
C ALA A 178 0.47 15.06 -4.46
N ILE A 179 1.35 15.18 -3.48
CA ILE A 179 1.83 14.06 -2.68
C ILE A 179 1.21 14.09 -1.29
N THR A 180 1.00 12.91 -0.73
CA THR A 180 0.63 12.78 0.67
C THR A 180 1.86 12.98 1.53
N PRO A 181 1.86 13.93 2.49
CA PRO A 181 2.96 14.10 3.43
C PRO A 181 3.28 12.80 4.18
N ILE A 182 4.57 12.55 4.40
CA ILE A 182 5.03 11.37 5.14
C ILE A 182 5.11 11.74 6.62
N ASP A 183 4.25 11.13 7.43
CA ASP A 183 4.27 11.35 8.89
C ASP A 183 5.16 10.32 9.59
N ASN A 184 5.79 10.75 10.68
CA ASN A 184 6.60 9.91 11.57
C ASN A 184 7.77 9.19 10.88
N PHE A 185 8.35 9.82 9.85
CA PHE A 185 9.40 9.19 9.06
C PHE A 185 10.62 8.80 9.92
N SER A 186 11.03 7.56 9.83
CA SER A 186 12.21 7.00 10.51
C SER A 186 13.11 6.17 9.59
N GLY A 187 12.83 6.17 8.27
CA GLY A 187 13.60 5.47 7.26
C GLY A 187 14.91 6.17 6.87
N HIS A 188 15.56 5.68 5.82
CA HIS A 188 16.81 6.21 5.33
C HIS A 188 16.72 6.52 3.83
N ILE A 189 16.87 7.78 3.44
CA ILE A 189 16.88 8.21 2.05
C ILE A 189 18.26 8.72 1.68
N ASP A 190 18.85 8.11 0.66
CA ASP A 190 19.99 8.67 -0.05
C ASP A 190 19.52 9.23 -1.40
N GLY A 191 19.48 10.54 -1.51
CA GLY A 191 19.12 11.25 -2.73
C GLY A 191 20.10 11.05 -3.86
N ASN A 192 21.32 10.53 -3.59
CA ASN A 192 22.33 10.22 -4.60
C ASN A 192 22.66 11.43 -5.52
N GLY A 193 22.57 12.64 -4.97
CA GLY A 193 22.78 13.91 -5.69
C GLY A 193 21.67 14.27 -6.68
N LYS A 194 20.50 13.65 -6.60
CA LYS A 194 19.38 13.87 -7.51
C LYS A 194 18.46 14.99 -7.06
N THR A 195 17.71 15.52 -8.02
CA THR A 195 16.71 16.57 -7.82
C THR A 195 15.31 15.98 -7.86
N LEU A 196 14.50 16.32 -6.86
CA LEU A 196 13.06 16.11 -6.85
C LEU A 196 12.42 17.50 -7.04
N SER A 197 11.60 17.64 -8.09
CA SER A 197 11.09 18.96 -8.48
C SER A 197 9.58 19.01 -8.64
N ASN A 198 9.02 20.22 -8.52
CA ASN A 198 7.62 20.53 -8.80
C ASN A 198 6.63 19.69 -7.99
N MET A 199 6.94 19.43 -6.72
CA MET A 199 6.02 18.77 -5.80
C MET A 199 4.94 19.74 -5.31
N THR A 200 3.70 19.29 -5.23
CA THR A 200 2.64 19.95 -4.47
C THR A 200 2.35 19.13 -3.21
N VAL A 201 2.40 19.77 -2.06
CA VAL A 201 2.22 19.14 -0.75
C VAL A 201 1.05 19.78 -0.03
N ASN A 202 0.02 19.02 0.25
CA ASN A 202 -1.09 19.48 1.09
C ASN A 202 -0.86 19.04 2.54
N GLY A 203 -0.08 19.82 3.26
CA GLY A 203 0.36 19.51 4.63
C GLY A 203 1.46 20.46 5.08
N SER A 204 2.25 20.05 6.06
CA SER A 204 3.29 20.89 6.68
C SER A 204 4.65 20.81 5.97
N GLY A 205 4.79 19.92 4.99
CA GLY A 205 6.03 19.68 4.21
C GLY A 205 5.99 18.29 3.57
N ILE A 206 7.01 17.94 2.80
CA ILE A 206 7.14 16.58 2.21
C ILE A 206 7.08 15.53 3.32
N PHE A 207 7.74 15.82 4.44
CA PHE A 207 7.58 15.09 5.69
C PHE A 207 6.70 15.92 6.63
N GLU A 208 5.56 15.37 7.05
CA GLU A 208 4.78 15.99 8.13
C GLU A 208 5.61 16.01 9.40
N SER A 209 6.27 14.87 9.70
CA SER A 209 7.27 14.80 10.75
C SER A 209 8.37 13.78 10.44
N ILE A 210 9.59 14.05 10.96
CA ILE A 210 10.72 13.13 10.95
C ILE A 210 11.05 12.80 12.42
N SER A 211 10.95 11.53 12.79
CA SER A 211 11.19 11.04 14.15
C SER A 211 12.52 10.30 14.31
N GLY A 212 13.19 9.96 13.20
CA GLY A 212 14.46 9.22 13.21
C GLY A 212 15.03 9.05 11.80
N GLY A 213 15.91 8.07 11.62
CA GLY A 213 16.48 7.74 10.32
C GLY A 213 17.43 8.77 9.74
N SER A 214 17.48 8.89 8.41
CA SER A 214 18.31 9.88 7.72
C SER A 214 17.75 10.28 6.35
N VAL A 215 17.93 11.55 5.98
CA VAL A 215 17.71 12.04 4.61
C VAL A 215 18.96 12.81 4.17
N LYS A 216 19.54 12.39 3.04
CA LYS A 216 20.79 12.98 2.60
C LYS A 216 20.94 13.11 1.08
N ASN A 217 21.84 14.02 0.66
CA ASN A 217 22.34 14.13 -0.70
C ASN A 217 21.25 14.36 -1.76
N MET A 218 20.33 15.30 -1.56
CA MET A 218 19.27 15.59 -2.52
C MET A 218 18.97 17.08 -2.63
N THR A 219 18.46 17.45 -3.79
CA THR A 219 17.89 18.78 -4.03
C THR A 219 16.37 18.68 -4.15
N LEU A 220 15.68 19.58 -3.48
CA LEU A 220 14.25 19.81 -3.60
C LEU A 220 14.03 21.15 -4.29
N ALA A 221 13.43 21.13 -5.48
CA ALA A 221 13.19 22.32 -6.28
C ALA A 221 11.71 22.60 -6.47
N ASN A 222 11.29 23.86 -6.35
CA ASN A 222 9.90 24.28 -6.59
C ASN A 222 8.88 23.44 -5.77
N VAL A 223 9.10 23.25 -4.48
CA VAL A 223 8.13 22.59 -3.60
C VAL A 223 7.06 23.57 -3.20
N ASN A 224 5.81 23.29 -3.59
CA ASN A 224 4.64 24.08 -3.24
C ASN A 224 3.87 23.46 -2.07
N VAL A 225 3.91 24.10 -0.91
CA VAL A 225 3.20 23.65 0.30
C VAL A 225 1.90 24.45 0.43
N THR A 226 0.75 23.76 0.37
CA THR A 226 -0.59 24.40 0.30
C THR A 226 -1.43 24.27 1.55
N GLY A 227 -0.95 23.64 2.61
CA GLY A 227 -1.70 23.47 3.85
C GLY A 227 -0.80 23.41 5.07
N SER A 228 -1.31 23.86 6.20
CA SER A 228 -0.67 23.70 7.50
C SER A 228 -1.74 23.61 8.56
N GLU A 229 -2.18 22.41 8.88
CA GLU A 229 -3.22 22.20 9.91
C GLU A 229 -2.70 22.48 11.33
N ARG A 230 -1.38 22.47 11.54
CA ARG A 230 -0.74 22.61 12.85
C ARG A 230 0.12 23.85 13.02
N GLY A 231 0.06 24.80 12.10
CA GLY A 231 0.84 26.03 12.18
C GLY A 231 2.34 25.88 11.86
N HIS A 232 2.76 24.71 11.43
CA HIS A 232 4.12 24.44 10.98
C HIS A 232 4.11 24.20 9.46
N ALA A 233 4.87 24.96 8.70
CA ALA A 233 5.01 24.78 7.26
C ALA A 233 6.48 24.93 6.87
N GLY A 234 6.99 23.93 6.18
CA GLY A 234 8.34 23.93 5.62
C GLY A 234 8.36 23.17 4.31
N GLY A 235 9.11 23.63 3.32
CA GLY A 235 9.22 22.91 2.04
C GLY A 235 9.72 21.47 2.18
N PHE A 236 10.50 21.19 3.22
CA PHE A 236 11.07 19.88 3.50
C PHE A 236 10.27 19.11 4.57
N ALA A 237 10.18 19.66 5.78
CA ALA A 237 9.50 19.01 6.89
C ALA A 237 8.78 20.04 7.77
N GLY A 238 7.63 19.65 8.33
CA GLY A 238 6.90 20.43 9.34
C GLY A 238 7.60 20.35 10.69
N VAL A 239 7.96 19.16 11.13
CA VAL A 239 8.64 18.91 12.42
C VAL A 239 9.78 17.91 12.24
N ILE A 240 10.93 18.19 12.88
CA ILE A 240 12.05 17.23 12.98
C ILE A 240 12.33 17.03 14.46
N SER A 241 12.00 15.88 14.99
CA SER A 241 12.24 15.49 16.39
C SER A 241 13.43 14.58 16.57
N GLY A 242 13.99 14.03 15.48
CA GLY A 242 15.16 13.15 15.48
C GLY A 242 15.68 12.89 14.08
N GLY A 243 16.72 12.06 13.98
CA GLY A 243 17.32 11.67 12.70
C GLY A 243 18.49 12.57 12.27
N ASN A 244 19.07 12.25 11.09
CA ASN A 244 20.19 12.96 10.48
C ASN A 244 19.79 13.52 9.11
N ILE A 245 19.91 14.84 8.94
CA ILE A 245 19.66 15.53 7.68
C ILE A 245 20.98 16.10 7.20
N GLU A 246 21.43 15.70 6.02
CA GLU A 246 22.75 16.03 5.50
C GLU A 246 22.70 16.35 4.00
N ASN A 247 23.31 17.44 3.56
CA ASN A 247 23.37 17.84 2.14
C ASN A 247 21.99 17.85 1.45
N VAL A 248 20.96 18.36 2.13
CA VAL A 248 19.62 18.58 1.56
C VAL A 248 19.51 20.07 1.20
N VAL A 249 19.27 20.34 -0.08
CA VAL A 249 19.18 21.71 -0.62
C VAL A 249 17.75 21.97 -1.06
N LEU A 250 17.18 23.11 -0.66
CA LEU A 250 15.90 23.59 -1.14
C LEU A 250 16.15 24.78 -2.08
N THR A 251 15.53 24.75 -3.26
CA THR A 251 15.56 25.83 -4.24
C THR A 251 14.16 26.20 -4.70
N SER A 252 13.97 27.44 -5.06
CA SER A 252 12.76 28.00 -5.67
C SER A 252 12.97 28.15 -7.17
#